data_a75e5a066be174cf7993b6aa8c03ad7f
#
_entry.id   a75e5a066be174cf7993b6aa8c03ad7f
#
_cell.length_a   1.000
_cell.length_b   1.000
_cell.length_c   1.000
_cell.angle_alpha   90.00
_cell.angle_beta   90.00
_cell.angle_gamma   90.00
#
_symmetry.space_group_name_H-M   'P 1'
#
loop_
_entity.id
_entity.type
_entity.pdbx_description
1 polymer ?
#
loop_
_entity_poly.entity_id
_entity_poly.type
_entity_poly.pdbx_seq_one_letter_code
_entity_poly.pdbx_strand_id
1 'polypeptide(L)'
;RRVLLSSLPGVAVTSVKIDGVVHEFSVIEGVREDVTEIVLNLKGIAAKIYGDGPKTVRVEAVGPCEVTAGTIKQGDDLEILNPEWHIATLGDGAKLVMELTFDKGRGYVPAERNKQALIEKNDISTLPVDSIYTPVLKCNYTVENTRVGQITDYDKLTIEVWTDGTTSAQEALSLSARVLTEHLNLFVNLCDEAAETEIM
;
A
#
# COMPACT_ATOMS: atom_id res chain seq x y z
N ARG A 1 -17.58 0.49 -2.72
CA ARG A 1 -16.83 0.05 -1.55
C ARG A 1 -15.82 -1.05 -1.89
N ARG A 2 -16.22 -2.17 -2.53
CA ARG A 2 -15.30 -3.29 -2.85
C ARG A 2 -14.13 -2.83 -3.72
N VAL A 3 -14.39 -2.11 -4.80
CA VAL A 3 -13.35 -1.60 -5.72
C VAL A 3 -12.39 -0.66 -5.00
N LEU A 4 -12.90 0.25 -4.15
CA LEU A 4 -12.08 1.14 -3.31
C LEU A 4 -11.09 0.39 -2.43
N LEU A 5 -11.51 -0.74 -1.83
CA LEU A 5 -10.71 -1.50 -0.86
C LEU A 5 -9.77 -2.55 -1.48
N SER A 6 -9.91 -2.88 -2.78
CA SER A 6 -9.16 -4.01 -3.34
C SER A 6 -8.55 -3.78 -4.71
N SER A 7 -8.98 -2.75 -5.46
CA SER A 7 -8.64 -2.67 -6.88
C SER A 7 -7.80 -1.45 -7.25
N LEU A 8 -7.60 -0.52 -6.31
CA LEU A 8 -6.78 0.65 -6.55
C LEU A 8 -5.29 0.28 -6.51
N PRO A 9 -4.47 0.91 -7.39
CA PRO A 9 -3.03 0.72 -7.36
C PRO A 9 -2.42 1.45 -6.15
N GLY A 10 -1.32 0.91 -5.66
CA GLY A 10 -0.53 1.51 -4.59
C GLY A 10 0.90 1.00 -4.60
N VAL A 11 1.65 1.39 -3.58
CA VAL A 11 3.05 1.00 -3.36
C VAL A 11 3.18 0.33 -2.01
N ALA A 12 3.93 -0.76 -1.94
CA ALA A 12 4.20 -1.44 -0.68
C ALA A 12 5.62 -2.03 -0.67
N VAL A 13 6.11 -2.34 0.53
CA VAL A 13 7.33 -3.14 0.72
C VAL A 13 7.02 -4.58 0.36
N THR A 14 7.82 -5.17 -0.52
CA THR A 14 7.70 -6.57 -0.97
C THR A 14 8.70 -7.49 -0.30
N SER A 15 9.86 -6.95 0.03
CA SER A 15 10.92 -7.71 0.69
C SER A 15 11.85 -6.82 1.50
N VAL A 16 12.48 -7.42 2.51
CA VAL A 16 13.49 -6.80 3.35
C VAL A 16 14.68 -7.73 3.51
N LYS A 17 15.87 -7.17 3.39
CA LYS A 17 17.13 -7.85 3.72
C LYS A 17 17.77 -7.12 4.89
N ILE A 18 18.05 -7.83 5.97
CA ILE A 18 18.67 -7.28 7.18
C ILE A 18 20.01 -7.98 7.38
N ASP A 19 21.08 -7.19 7.56
CA ASP A 19 22.40 -7.74 7.78
C ASP A 19 22.44 -8.58 9.06
N GLY A 20 22.98 -9.80 8.95
CA GLY A 20 23.07 -10.75 10.06
C GLY A 20 21.78 -11.53 10.38
N VAL A 21 20.70 -11.33 9.63
CA VAL A 21 19.42 -12.03 9.81
C VAL A 21 19.17 -12.98 8.65
N VAL A 22 18.83 -14.23 8.99
CA VAL A 22 18.56 -15.30 8.01
C VAL A 22 17.08 -15.70 8.00
N HIS A 23 16.35 -15.46 9.10
CA HIS A 23 14.92 -15.81 9.22
C HIS A 23 14.16 -14.80 10.08
N GLU A 24 12.88 -14.74 9.89
CA GLU A 24 11.97 -13.77 10.51
C GLU A 24 11.85 -13.87 12.04
N PHE A 25 12.21 -14.99 12.63
CA PHE A 25 12.17 -15.21 14.09
C PHE A 25 13.52 -14.90 14.77
N SER A 26 14.40 -14.17 14.12
CA SER A 26 15.68 -13.75 14.68
C SER A 26 15.50 -12.52 15.56
N VAL A 27 16.45 -12.36 16.49
CA VAL A 27 16.60 -11.14 17.31
C VAL A 27 17.89 -10.47 16.89
N ILE A 28 17.86 -9.14 16.79
CA ILE A 28 19.02 -8.33 16.43
C ILE A 28 19.61 -7.76 17.73
N GLU A 29 20.90 -7.98 17.95
CA GLU A 29 21.58 -7.54 19.16
C GLU A 29 21.53 -6.01 19.28
N GLY A 30 21.05 -5.53 20.42
CA GLY A 30 20.93 -4.10 20.71
C GLY A 30 19.74 -3.40 20.05
N VAL A 31 18.87 -4.11 19.34
CA VAL A 31 17.59 -3.59 18.85
C VAL A 31 16.48 -4.09 19.77
N ARG A 32 15.55 -3.20 20.11
CA ARG A 32 14.46 -3.50 21.04
C ARG A 32 13.42 -4.43 20.42
N GLU A 33 13.05 -4.15 19.18
CA GLU A 33 12.07 -4.89 18.41
C GLU A 33 12.70 -6.15 17.80
N ASP A 34 11.95 -7.24 17.74
CA ASP A 34 12.35 -8.41 16.99
C ASP A 34 12.15 -8.21 15.48
N VAL A 35 12.68 -9.12 14.66
CA VAL A 35 12.57 -9.03 13.21
C VAL A 35 11.11 -9.06 12.75
N THR A 36 10.26 -9.83 13.44
CA THR A 36 8.82 -9.91 13.12
C THR A 36 8.12 -8.57 13.36
N GLU A 37 8.43 -7.88 14.47
CA GLU A 37 7.91 -6.54 14.74
C GLU A 37 8.40 -5.53 13.71
N ILE A 38 9.69 -5.57 13.35
CA ILE A 38 10.24 -4.71 12.29
C ILE A 38 9.48 -4.93 10.97
N VAL A 39 9.28 -6.19 10.57
CA VAL A 39 8.50 -6.52 9.35
C VAL A 39 7.08 -6.01 9.42
N LEU A 40 6.42 -6.09 10.58
CA LEU A 40 5.07 -5.53 10.77
C LEU A 40 5.06 -4.01 10.65
N ASN A 41 6.07 -3.33 11.21
CA ASN A 41 6.21 -1.88 11.12
C ASN A 41 6.47 -1.43 9.67
N LEU A 42 7.25 -2.19 8.89
CA LEU A 42 7.51 -1.89 7.48
C LEU A 42 6.25 -1.89 6.61
N LYS A 43 5.23 -2.68 6.96
CA LYS A 43 3.93 -2.71 6.24
C LYS A 43 3.14 -1.40 6.35
N GLY A 44 3.42 -0.59 7.36
CA GLY A 44 2.75 0.69 7.57
C GLY A 44 3.40 1.88 6.86
N ILE A 45 4.47 1.67 6.11
CA ILE A 45 5.15 2.73 5.37
C ILE A 45 4.30 3.13 4.16
N ALA A 46 3.88 4.40 4.12
CA ALA A 46 3.19 4.99 2.99
C ALA A 46 4.20 5.62 2.04
N ALA A 47 4.28 5.10 0.81
CA ALA A 47 5.27 5.53 -0.17
C ALA A 47 4.67 5.75 -1.56
N LYS A 48 5.32 6.59 -2.36
CA LYS A 48 5.04 6.79 -3.80
C LYS A 48 6.27 6.48 -4.63
N ILE A 49 6.09 5.79 -5.74
CA ILE A 49 7.12 5.55 -6.74
C ILE A 49 6.75 6.28 -8.02
N TYR A 50 7.62 7.17 -8.50
CA TYR A 50 7.41 7.96 -9.72
C TYR A 50 7.96 7.27 -10.98
N GLY A 51 8.94 6.37 -10.83
CA GLY A 51 9.51 5.59 -11.93
C GLY A 51 8.80 4.24 -12.16
N ASP A 52 9.33 3.46 -13.09
CA ASP A 52 8.88 2.10 -13.37
C ASP A 52 9.71 1.06 -12.62
N GLY A 53 9.08 -0.08 -12.29
CA GLY A 53 9.70 -1.22 -11.64
C GLY A 53 9.97 -1.06 -10.14
N PRO A 54 10.45 -2.14 -9.50
CA PRO A 54 10.76 -2.14 -8.08
C PRO A 54 11.95 -1.24 -7.75
N LYS A 55 11.90 -0.58 -6.58
CA LYS A 55 12.95 0.28 -6.06
C LYS A 55 13.52 -0.30 -4.78
N THR A 56 14.83 -0.52 -4.75
CA THR A 56 15.53 -0.97 -3.56
C THR A 56 16.23 0.21 -2.91
N VAL A 57 15.98 0.43 -1.63
CA VAL A 57 16.57 1.50 -0.83
C VAL A 57 17.26 0.91 0.38
N ARG A 58 18.33 1.56 0.81
CA ARG A 58 19.15 1.13 1.95
C ARG A 58 18.92 2.04 3.14
N VAL A 59 18.75 1.43 4.30
CA VAL A 59 18.65 2.09 5.60
C VAL A 59 19.85 1.69 6.45
N GLU A 60 20.55 2.68 6.97
CA GLU A 60 21.65 2.48 7.91
C GLU A 60 21.45 3.36 9.12
N ALA A 61 21.43 2.76 10.29
CA ALA A 61 21.32 3.47 11.56
C ALA A 61 22.31 2.91 12.58
N VAL A 62 22.87 3.80 13.41
CA VAL A 62 23.75 3.46 14.50
C VAL A 62 23.16 4.09 15.78
N GLY A 63 22.93 3.26 16.79
CA GLY A 63 22.33 3.68 18.05
C GLY A 63 23.25 4.52 18.94
N PRO A 64 22.69 5.16 19.97
CA PRO A 64 21.28 5.05 20.36
C PRO A 64 20.38 5.98 19.53
N CYS A 65 19.38 5.46 18.84
CA CYS A 65 18.43 6.26 18.06
C CYS A 65 17.13 5.48 17.78
N GLU A 66 16.09 6.22 17.45
CA GLU A 66 14.86 5.70 16.89
C GLU A 66 14.98 5.73 15.35
N VAL A 67 14.73 4.57 14.72
CA VAL A 67 14.70 4.44 13.27
C VAL A 67 13.27 4.64 12.80
N THR A 68 13.07 5.67 12.00
CA THR A 68 11.76 6.00 11.41
C THR A 68 11.82 5.88 9.89
N ALA A 69 10.67 5.91 9.24
CA ALA A 69 10.59 5.88 7.78
C ALA A 69 11.36 7.05 7.11
N GLY A 70 11.55 8.16 7.83
CA GLY A 70 12.36 9.30 7.36
C GLY A 70 13.87 9.01 7.28
N THR A 71 14.38 7.95 7.94
CA THR A 71 15.77 7.52 7.81
C THR A 71 16.08 6.79 6.52
N ILE A 72 15.03 6.40 5.77
CA ILE A 72 15.16 5.78 4.46
C ILE A 72 15.74 6.82 3.50
N LYS A 73 16.89 6.52 2.90
CA LYS A 73 17.48 7.39 1.89
C LYS A 73 16.58 7.41 0.66
N GLN A 74 15.81 8.48 0.53
CA GLN A 74 14.93 8.69 -0.60
C GLN A 74 15.78 8.97 -1.84
N GLY A 75 15.53 8.23 -2.93
CA GLY A 75 16.01 8.58 -4.26
C GLY A 75 15.01 9.48 -4.97
N ASP A 76 15.36 10.00 -6.14
CA ASP A 76 14.50 10.89 -6.95
C ASP A 76 13.16 10.22 -7.34
N ASP A 77 13.11 8.89 -7.32
CA ASP A 77 11.97 8.10 -7.78
C ASP A 77 11.08 7.54 -6.64
N LEU A 78 11.48 7.70 -5.37
CA LEU A 78 10.73 7.19 -4.22
C LEU A 78 10.51 8.31 -3.20
N GLU A 79 9.27 8.55 -2.84
CA GLU A 79 8.86 9.50 -1.80
C GLU A 79 8.15 8.77 -0.67
N ILE A 80 8.58 9.03 0.57
CA ILE A 80 7.92 8.54 1.80
C ILE A 80 7.02 9.65 2.34
N LEU A 81 5.74 9.34 2.55
CA LEU A 81 4.73 10.30 2.96
C LEU A 81 4.52 10.37 4.47
N ASN A 82 4.91 9.31 5.20
CA ASN A 82 4.84 9.24 6.65
C ASN A 82 6.23 9.08 7.29
N PRO A 83 7.12 10.08 7.19
CA PRO A 83 8.51 9.98 7.66
C PRO A 83 8.64 9.72 9.16
N GLU A 84 7.63 10.07 9.95
CA GLU A 84 7.60 9.87 11.41
C GLU A 84 7.22 8.44 11.80
N TRP A 85 6.87 7.58 10.81
CA TRP A 85 6.46 6.21 11.09
C TRP A 85 7.60 5.41 11.71
N HIS A 86 7.34 4.84 12.89
CA HIS A 86 8.32 4.07 13.66
C HIS A 86 8.63 2.72 12.98
N ILE A 87 9.92 2.37 12.93
CA ILE A 87 10.39 1.08 12.39
C ILE A 87 11.06 0.26 13.47
N ALA A 88 12.08 0.83 14.16
CA ALA A 88 12.84 0.14 15.20
C ALA A 88 13.53 1.13 16.16
N THR A 89 13.87 0.65 17.35
CA THR A 89 14.62 1.42 18.36
C THR A 89 15.98 0.75 18.60
N LEU A 90 17.06 1.50 18.41
CA LEU A 90 18.42 1.02 18.63
C LEU A 90 18.94 1.46 19.98
N GLY A 91 19.53 0.52 20.74
CA GLY A 91 20.28 0.79 21.97
C GLY A 91 21.71 1.25 21.69
N ASP A 92 22.46 1.48 22.78
CA ASP A 92 23.84 1.96 22.70
C ASP A 92 24.73 0.99 21.92
N GLY A 93 25.42 1.49 20.89
CA GLY A 93 26.35 0.73 20.07
C GLY A 93 25.71 -0.26 19.08
N ALA A 94 24.40 -0.35 19.06
CA ALA A 94 23.68 -1.18 18.08
C ALA A 94 23.80 -0.60 16.66
N LYS A 95 23.88 -1.47 15.66
CA LYS A 95 23.91 -1.11 14.24
C LYS A 95 22.83 -1.88 13.52
N LEU A 96 21.98 -1.18 12.79
CA LEU A 96 20.97 -1.76 11.92
C LEU A 96 21.24 -1.36 10.47
N VAL A 97 21.41 -2.35 9.62
CA VAL A 97 21.55 -2.15 8.17
C VAL A 97 20.51 -3.02 7.49
N MET A 98 19.64 -2.41 6.70
CA MET A 98 18.63 -3.14 5.95
C MET A 98 18.43 -2.56 4.54
N GLU A 99 18.05 -3.41 3.63
CA GLU A 99 17.65 -3.06 2.28
C GLU A 99 16.16 -3.38 2.10
N LEU A 100 15.38 -2.37 1.72
CA LEU A 100 13.94 -2.47 1.52
C LEU A 100 13.64 -2.40 0.03
N THR A 101 12.85 -3.34 -0.48
CA THR A 101 12.36 -3.28 -1.86
C THR A 101 10.90 -2.88 -1.87
N PHE A 102 10.62 -1.77 -2.54
CA PHE A 102 9.28 -1.26 -2.79
C PHE A 102 8.86 -1.60 -4.21
N ASP A 103 7.60 -1.95 -4.39
CA ASP A 103 7.03 -2.20 -5.72
C ASP A 103 5.61 -1.65 -5.81
N LYS A 104 5.15 -1.48 -7.06
CA LYS A 104 3.77 -1.10 -7.38
C LYS A 104 2.91 -2.34 -7.53
N GLY A 105 1.70 -2.29 -7.00
CA GLY A 105 0.76 -3.41 -7.12
C GLY A 105 -0.67 -3.01 -6.83
N ARG A 106 -1.53 -4.01 -6.66
CA ARG A 106 -2.95 -3.84 -6.33
C ARG A 106 -3.39 -4.85 -5.30
N GLY A 107 -4.24 -4.40 -4.38
CA GLY A 107 -4.85 -5.26 -3.37
C GLY A 107 -3.84 -5.77 -2.35
N TYR A 108 -3.87 -7.07 -2.08
CA TYR A 108 -3.00 -7.76 -1.12
C TYR A 108 -2.25 -8.91 -1.79
N VAL A 109 -0.96 -8.96 -1.56
CA VAL A 109 -0.08 -10.05 -2.04
C VAL A 109 0.60 -10.69 -0.84
N PRO A 110 0.37 -11.99 -0.56
CA PRO A 110 1.00 -12.69 0.56
C PRO A 110 2.49 -12.90 0.33
N ALA A 111 3.24 -13.02 1.43
CA ALA A 111 4.68 -13.22 1.44
C ALA A 111 5.13 -14.44 0.61
N GLU A 112 4.35 -15.53 0.60
CA GLU A 112 4.67 -16.71 -0.20
C GLU A 112 4.77 -16.40 -1.70
N ARG A 113 3.95 -15.50 -2.19
CA ARG A 113 3.98 -15.08 -3.59
C ARG A 113 5.19 -14.20 -3.88
N ASN A 114 5.53 -13.29 -2.97
CA ASN A 114 6.74 -12.49 -3.06
C ASN A 114 8.00 -13.38 -2.96
N LYS A 115 7.95 -14.43 -2.14
CA LYS A 115 9.03 -15.43 -2.01
C LYS A 115 9.34 -16.15 -3.33
N GLN A 116 8.33 -16.47 -4.13
CA GLN A 116 8.55 -17.09 -5.44
C GLN A 116 9.43 -16.24 -6.36
N ALA A 117 9.17 -14.93 -6.39
CA ALA A 117 9.99 -13.99 -7.15
C ALA A 117 11.43 -13.84 -6.62
N LEU A 118 11.66 -14.06 -5.32
CA LEU A 118 12.99 -14.05 -4.70
C LEU A 118 13.76 -15.36 -5.00
N ILE A 119 13.09 -16.51 -5.00
CA ILE A 119 13.68 -17.81 -5.35
C ILE A 119 14.20 -17.78 -6.79
N GLU A 120 13.48 -17.19 -7.72
CA GLU A 120 13.92 -17.03 -9.11
C GLU A 120 15.20 -16.20 -9.22
N LYS A 121 15.44 -15.30 -8.27
CA LYS A 121 16.66 -14.45 -8.18
C LYS A 121 17.80 -15.09 -7.37
N ASN A 122 17.62 -16.32 -6.84
CA ASN A 122 18.56 -17.00 -5.96
C ASN A 122 18.97 -16.20 -4.69
N ASP A 123 18.10 -15.33 -4.18
CA ASP A 123 18.38 -14.55 -2.98
C ASP A 123 17.71 -15.19 -1.75
N ILE A 124 18.49 -15.95 -1.00
CA ILE A 124 18.04 -16.72 0.18
C ILE A 124 18.03 -15.85 1.44
N SER A 125 18.79 -14.76 1.46
CA SER A 125 18.96 -13.90 2.64
C SER A 125 17.91 -12.77 2.72
N THR A 126 17.05 -12.66 1.74
CA THR A 126 15.99 -11.65 1.69
C THR A 126 14.69 -12.23 2.22
N LEU A 127 14.10 -11.57 3.21
CA LEU A 127 12.83 -11.94 3.80
C LEU A 127 11.66 -11.37 2.98
N PRO A 128 10.73 -12.21 2.52
CA PRO A 128 9.54 -11.73 1.84
C PRO A 128 8.59 -11.08 2.85
N VAL A 129 7.94 -10.01 2.45
CA VAL A 129 6.96 -9.27 3.26
C VAL A 129 5.60 -9.32 2.57
N ASP A 130 4.52 -9.48 3.36
CA ASP A 130 3.16 -9.31 2.84
C ASP A 130 2.95 -7.88 2.39
N SER A 131 2.51 -7.70 1.16
CA SER A 131 2.36 -6.38 0.56
C SER A 131 0.90 -5.95 0.53
N ILE A 132 0.59 -4.86 1.22
CA ILE A 132 -0.73 -4.22 1.22
C ILE A 132 -0.63 -2.98 0.33
N TYR A 133 -1.11 -3.09 -0.91
CA TYR A 133 -1.00 -2.00 -1.89
C TYR A 133 -2.15 -0.99 -1.82
N THR A 134 -3.23 -1.34 -1.12
CA THR A 134 -4.44 -0.52 -1.07
C THR A 134 -4.20 0.81 -0.37
N PRO A 135 -4.41 1.96 -1.04
CA PRO A 135 -4.28 3.28 -0.41
C PRO A 135 -5.48 3.64 0.47
N VAL A 136 -6.57 2.88 0.40
CA VAL A 136 -7.79 3.10 1.18
C VAL A 136 -7.80 2.21 2.41
N LEU A 137 -7.71 2.83 3.59
CA LEU A 137 -7.71 2.15 4.88
C LEU A 137 -9.12 1.72 5.31
N LYS A 138 -10.10 2.59 5.07
CA LYS A 138 -11.49 2.37 5.50
C LYS A 138 -12.45 3.05 4.54
N CYS A 139 -13.59 2.39 4.29
CA CYS A 139 -14.67 2.95 3.48
C CYS A 139 -16.02 2.54 4.06
N ASN A 140 -16.85 3.53 4.38
CA ASN A 140 -18.25 3.37 4.76
C ASN A 140 -19.17 4.04 3.75
N TYR A 141 -20.42 3.60 3.72
CA TYR A 141 -21.48 4.30 3.01
C TYR A 141 -22.81 4.15 3.74
N THR A 142 -23.66 5.16 3.61
CA THR A 142 -25.04 5.17 4.06
C THR A 142 -25.95 5.65 2.94
N VAL A 143 -27.14 5.05 2.86
CA VAL A 143 -28.17 5.47 1.91
C VAL A 143 -29.39 5.84 2.73
N GLU A 144 -29.90 7.04 2.52
CA GLU A 144 -31.03 7.61 3.24
C GLU A 144 -32.02 8.19 2.25
N ASN A 145 -33.32 8.02 2.53
CA ASN A 145 -34.35 8.69 1.76
C ASN A 145 -34.22 10.20 1.95
N THR A 146 -34.34 10.96 0.88
CA THR A 146 -34.24 12.42 0.94
C THR A 146 -35.30 13.09 0.06
N ARG A 147 -35.56 14.35 0.35
CA ARG A 147 -36.47 15.20 -0.41
C ARG A 147 -35.72 16.21 -1.25
N VAL A 148 -36.08 16.32 -2.53
CA VAL A 148 -35.61 17.37 -3.42
C VAL A 148 -36.82 18.18 -3.89
N GLY A 149 -36.98 19.38 -3.35
CA GLY A 149 -38.16 20.23 -3.62
C GLY A 149 -39.43 19.58 -3.06
N GLN A 150 -40.39 19.24 -3.92
CA GLN A 150 -41.65 18.56 -3.52
C GLN A 150 -41.61 17.04 -3.69
N ILE A 151 -40.55 16.50 -4.33
CA ILE A 151 -40.39 15.09 -4.60
C ILE A 151 -39.62 14.43 -3.43
N THR A 152 -40.21 13.40 -2.84
CA THR A 152 -39.68 12.68 -1.66
C THR A 152 -39.06 11.31 -2.00
N ASP A 153 -38.93 10.99 -3.29
CA ASP A 153 -38.55 9.66 -3.79
C ASP A 153 -37.09 9.67 -4.30
N TYR A 154 -36.21 10.35 -3.56
CA TYR A 154 -34.78 10.36 -3.84
C TYR A 154 -33.98 9.71 -2.74
N ASP A 155 -32.92 9.01 -3.13
CA ASP A 155 -31.91 8.48 -2.23
C ASP A 155 -30.73 9.43 -2.12
N LYS A 156 -30.27 9.66 -0.89
CA LYS A 156 -29.04 10.37 -0.58
C LYS A 156 -27.96 9.35 -0.26
N LEU A 157 -26.92 9.27 -1.09
CA LEU A 157 -25.74 8.45 -0.83
C LEU A 157 -24.67 9.30 -0.14
N THR A 158 -24.24 8.87 1.04
CA THR A 158 -23.09 9.42 1.76
C THR A 158 -21.97 8.37 1.76
N ILE A 159 -20.78 8.74 1.30
CA ILE A 159 -19.60 7.88 1.28
C ILE A 159 -18.50 8.54 2.11
N GLU A 160 -17.94 7.76 3.03
CA GLU A 160 -16.80 8.16 3.87
C GLU A 160 -15.60 7.30 3.50
N VAL A 161 -14.48 7.93 3.18
CA VAL A 161 -13.24 7.26 2.74
C VAL A 161 -12.06 7.78 3.54
N TRP A 162 -11.30 6.88 4.13
CA TRP A 162 -10.04 7.17 4.81
C TRP A 162 -8.90 6.58 3.99
N THR A 163 -7.89 7.39 3.71
CA THR A 163 -6.71 7.00 2.93
C THR A 163 -5.44 7.10 3.77
N ASP A 164 -4.38 6.47 3.32
CA ASP A 164 -3.04 6.53 3.92
C ASP A 164 -2.26 7.81 3.57
N GLY A 165 -2.85 8.72 2.79
CA GLY A 165 -2.24 9.96 2.31
C GLY A 165 -1.55 9.84 0.96
N THR A 166 -1.35 8.64 0.41
CA THR A 166 -0.77 8.46 -0.93
C THR A 166 -1.71 8.92 -2.04
N THR A 167 -3.01 8.82 -1.82
CA THR A 167 -4.07 9.22 -2.76
C THR A 167 -5.15 9.99 -2.01
N SER A 168 -5.68 11.05 -2.58
CA SER A 168 -6.79 11.77 -1.98
C SER A 168 -8.09 10.94 -2.06
N ALA A 169 -9.01 11.12 -1.09
CA ALA A 169 -10.29 10.40 -1.07
C ALA A 169 -11.12 10.65 -2.34
N GLN A 170 -11.06 11.85 -2.90
CA GLN A 170 -11.75 12.21 -4.15
C GLN A 170 -11.16 11.47 -5.35
N GLU A 171 -9.84 11.42 -5.44
CA GLU A 171 -9.12 10.71 -6.50
C GLU A 171 -9.38 9.20 -6.41
N ALA A 172 -9.31 8.60 -5.22
CA ALA A 172 -9.61 7.20 -4.99
C ALA A 172 -11.04 6.85 -5.43
N LEU A 173 -12.01 7.70 -5.12
CA LEU A 173 -13.40 7.52 -5.54
C LEU A 173 -13.55 7.62 -7.06
N SER A 174 -12.92 8.61 -7.69
CA SER A 174 -12.93 8.82 -9.14
C SER A 174 -12.31 7.62 -9.88
N LEU A 175 -11.13 7.15 -9.44
CA LEU A 175 -10.48 5.99 -10.02
C LEU A 175 -11.32 4.71 -9.87
N SER A 176 -11.95 4.51 -8.72
CA SER A 176 -12.81 3.34 -8.50
C SER A 176 -14.07 3.37 -9.36
N ALA A 177 -14.66 4.55 -9.58
CA ALA A 177 -15.79 4.73 -10.49
C ALA A 177 -15.37 4.44 -11.94
N ARG A 178 -14.19 4.91 -12.36
CA ARG A 178 -13.64 4.63 -13.69
C ARG A 178 -13.43 3.14 -13.93
N VAL A 179 -12.87 2.42 -12.97
CA VAL A 179 -12.72 0.96 -13.06
C VAL A 179 -14.07 0.28 -13.27
N LEU A 180 -15.12 0.68 -12.54
CA LEU A 180 -16.46 0.13 -12.70
C LEU A 180 -17.03 0.44 -14.10
N THR A 181 -16.86 1.66 -14.58
CA THR A 181 -17.34 2.08 -15.90
C THR A 181 -16.66 1.29 -17.00
N GLU A 182 -15.35 1.08 -16.94
CA GLU A 182 -14.61 0.29 -17.92
C GLU A 182 -15.10 -1.17 -17.96
N HIS A 183 -15.39 -1.79 -16.83
CA HIS A 183 -15.96 -3.12 -16.78
C HIS A 183 -17.40 -3.17 -17.30
N LEU A 184 -18.22 -2.16 -16.99
CA LEU A 184 -19.61 -2.10 -17.45
C LEU A 184 -19.72 -1.81 -18.94
N ASN A 185 -18.74 -1.10 -19.53
CA ASN A 185 -18.70 -0.85 -20.97
C ASN A 185 -18.67 -2.14 -21.80
N LEU A 186 -18.14 -3.25 -21.26
CA LEU A 186 -18.22 -4.55 -21.92
C LEU A 186 -19.66 -5.01 -22.13
N PHE A 187 -20.56 -4.68 -21.20
CA PHE A 187 -21.97 -5.01 -21.29
C PHE A 187 -22.76 -4.01 -22.16
N VAL A 188 -22.40 -2.74 -22.08
CA VAL A 188 -23.01 -1.67 -22.91
C VAL A 188 -22.82 -1.97 -24.40
N ASN A 189 -21.66 -2.50 -24.78
CA ASN A 189 -21.30 -2.77 -26.18
C ASN A 189 -21.70 -4.19 -26.65
N LEU A 190 -22.52 -4.93 -25.87
CA LEU A 190 -23.00 -6.25 -26.28
C LEU A 190 -24.06 -6.20 -27.39
N CYS A 191 -24.78 -5.09 -27.53
CA CYS A 191 -25.82 -4.90 -28.52
C CYS A 191 -25.75 -3.48 -29.08
N ASP A 192 -25.54 -3.33 -30.36
CA ASP A 192 -25.42 -2.02 -31.05
C ASP A 192 -26.68 -1.18 -30.90
N GLU A 193 -27.88 -1.80 -30.96
CA GLU A 193 -29.15 -1.11 -30.77
C GLU A 193 -29.34 -0.51 -29.37
N ALA A 194 -28.82 -1.18 -28.35
CA ALA A 194 -28.86 -0.69 -26.95
C ALA A 194 -27.83 0.43 -26.70
N ALA A 195 -26.72 0.43 -27.42
CA ALA A 195 -25.65 1.44 -27.26
C ALA A 195 -26.09 2.83 -27.79
N GLU A 196 -27.03 2.87 -28.75
CA GLU A 196 -27.55 4.11 -29.35
C GLU A 196 -28.80 4.67 -28.63
N THR A 197 -29.35 3.95 -27.64
CA THR A 197 -30.55 4.37 -26.92
C THR A 197 -30.20 5.45 -25.89
N GLU A 198 -30.81 6.64 -26.02
CA GLU A 198 -30.74 7.71 -25.00
C GLU A 198 -31.41 7.22 -23.71
N ILE A 199 -30.64 7.23 -22.63
CA ILE A 199 -31.14 6.97 -21.27
C ILE A 199 -31.57 8.31 -20.66
N MET A 200 -32.91 8.50 -20.48
CA MET A 200 -33.48 9.65 -19.78
C MET A 200 -33.27 9.55 -18.28
#